data_009e2341a6f1d023c945f0a6e1258721
#
_entry.id   009e2341a6f1d023c945f0a6e1258721
#
_cell.length_a   1.000
_cell.length_b   1.000
_cell.length_c   1.000
_cell.angle_alpha   90.00
_cell.angle_beta   90.00
_cell.angle_gamma   90.00
#
_symmetry.space_group_name_H-M   'P 1'
#
loop_
_entity.id
_entity.type
_entity.pdbx_description
1 polymer ?
#
loop_
_entity_poly.entity_id
_entity_poly.type
_entity_poly.pdbx_seq_one_letter_code
_entity_poly.pdbx_strand_id
1 'polypeptide(L)'
;MQNNRLKGKSRKLFFIVISILIIVGIIYPLLIVYTVRTSGKEFVKVMNSHNLNRYDRYFLPDTIFIVNGKRIKYSDVREKIVEKKFNIKEDSFYAPADVPFDTEYVDYFKKAEFQVGLHGGIVSKYGENNNIEVSIDGILVLKRYGLVLRVEEVSLNDVTDKGSEQYKVYDYIFSN
;
A
#
# COMPACT_ATOMS: atom_id res chain seq x y z
N MET A 1 -40.77 -39.55 13.21
CA MET A 1 -40.30 -38.70 12.09
C MET A 1 -39.46 -37.43 12.49
N GLN A 2 -39.36 -37.06 13.75
CA GLN A 2 -38.61 -35.86 14.23
C GLN A 2 -37.09 -36.00 14.24
N ASN A 3 -36.54 -37.21 14.44
CA ASN A 3 -35.09 -37.43 14.61
C ASN A 3 -34.23 -37.16 13.36
N ASN A 4 -34.80 -37.24 12.14
CA ASN A 4 -34.03 -37.01 10.91
C ASN A 4 -33.86 -35.53 10.59
N ARG A 5 -34.74 -34.63 11.04
CA ARG A 5 -34.64 -33.19 10.86
C ARG A 5 -33.54 -32.55 11.73
N LEU A 6 -33.35 -33.07 12.93
CA LEU A 6 -32.31 -32.61 13.85
C LEU A 6 -30.91 -32.99 13.35
N LYS A 7 -30.72 -34.20 12.81
CA LYS A 7 -29.45 -34.65 12.22
C LYS A 7 -29.03 -33.81 11.00
N GLY A 8 -30.00 -33.38 10.17
CA GLY A 8 -29.71 -32.53 9.01
C GLY A 8 -29.29 -31.11 9.37
N LYS A 9 -29.88 -30.52 10.41
CA LYS A 9 -29.50 -29.19 10.91
C LYS A 9 -28.11 -29.19 11.55
N SER A 10 -27.79 -30.23 12.34
CA SER A 10 -26.46 -30.38 12.95
C SER A 10 -25.35 -30.53 11.90
N ARG A 11 -25.58 -31.31 10.85
CA ARG A 11 -24.59 -31.43 9.76
C ARG A 11 -24.36 -30.11 9.02
N LYS A 12 -25.41 -29.35 8.70
CA LYS A 12 -25.28 -28.03 8.07
C LYS A 12 -24.49 -27.05 8.94
N LEU A 13 -24.80 -27.02 10.25
CA LEU A 13 -24.08 -26.17 11.19
C LEU A 13 -22.59 -26.55 11.25
N PHE A 14 -22.27 -27.84 11.30
CA PHE A 14 -20.90 -28.36 11.29
C PHE A 14 -20.12 -27.92 10.05
N PHE A 15 -20.71 -28.03 8.85
CA PHE A 15 -20.08 -27.55 7.61
C PHE A 15 -19.86 -26.03 7.60
N ILE A 16 -20.81 -25.25 8.12
CA ILE A 16 -20.68 -23.81 8.23
C ILE A 16 -19.52 -23.45 9.16
N VAL A 17 -19.42 -24.10 10.31
CA VAL A 17 -18.31 -23.86 11.27
C VAL A 17 -16.96 -24.22 10.66
N ILE A 18 -16.86 -25.37 10.01
CA ILE A 18 -15.61 -25.77 9.33
C ILE A 18 -15.26 -24.77 8.22
N SER A 19 -16.22 -24.34 7.41
CA SER A 19 -15.97 -23.35 6.37
C SER A 19 -15.44 -22.04 6.94
N ILE A 20 -15.99 -21.56 8.04
CA ILE A 20 -15.53 -20.36 8.73
C ILE A 20 -14.09 -20.56 9.24
N LEU A 21 -13.79 -21.71 9.84
CA LEU A 21 -12.44 -22.02 10.33
C LEU A 21 -11.41 -22.06 9.19
N ILE A 22 -11.77 -22.62 8.03
CA ILE A 22 -10.92 -22.63 6.84
C ILE A 22 -10.70 -21.19 6.31
N ILE A 23 -11.76 -20.40 6.22
CA ILE A 23 -11.66 -19.01 5.74
C ILE A 23 -10.76 -18.19 6.67
N VAL A 24 -11.00 -18.26 7.96
CA VAL A 24 -10.23 -17.48 8.95
C VAL A 24 -8.82 -18.02 9.09
N GLY A 25 -8.65 -19.34 9.17
CA GLY A 25 -7.37 -19.97 9.46
C GLY A 25 -6.41 -20.08 8.27
N ILE A 26 -6.91 -20.11 7.05
CA ILE A 26 -6.09 -20.35 5.84
C ILE A 26 -6.22 -19.21 4.84
N ILE A 27 -7.44 -18.89 4.42
CA ILE A 27 -7.65 -17.94 3.32
C ILE A 27 -7.26 -16.52 3.74
N TYR A 28 -7.66 -16.11 4.93
CA TYR A 28 -7.38 -14.76 5.41
C TYR A 28 -5.87 -14.45 5.54
N PRO A 29 -5.02 -15.31 6.16
CA PRO A 29 -3.58 -15.08 6.15
C PRO A 29 -2.98 -15.02 4.75
N LEU A 30 -3.41 -15.89 3.84
CA LEU A 30 -2.94 -15.86 2.46
C LEU A 30 -3.27 -14.54 1.77
N LEU A 31 -4.47 -13.99 2.02
CA LEU A 31 -4.86 -12.67 1.52
C LEU A 31 -3.98 -11.56 2.09
N ILE A 32 -3.65 -11.60 3.37
CA ILE A 32 -2.75 -10.62 3.99
C ILE A 32 -1.36 -10.69 3.33
N VAL A 33 -0.78 -11.89 3.24
CA VAL A 33 0.53 -12.09 2.59
C VAL A 33 0.51 -11.59 1.15
N TYR A 34 -0.52 -11.94 0.39
CA TYR A 34 -0.69 -11.48 -0.99
C TYR A 34 -0.78 -9.95 -1.06
N THR A 35 -1.60 -9.33 -0.21
CA THR A 35 -1.78 -7.88 -0.17
C THR A 35 -0.47 -7.17 0.15
N VAL A 36 0.28 -7.63 1.16
CA VAL A 36 1.58 -7.05 1.51
C VAL A 36 2.56 -7.17 0.35
N ARG A 37 2.66 -8.36 -0.28
CA ARG A 37 3.58 -8.60 -1.40
C ARG A 37 3.25 -7.80 -2.66
N THR A 38 1.98 -7.49 -2.89
CA THR A 38 1.54 -6.77 -4.08
C THR A 38 1.37 -5.27 -3.86
N SER A 39 1.45 -4.80 -2.62
CA SER A 39 1.16 -3.41 -2.25
C SER A 39 2.06 -2.40 -2.95
N GLY A 40 3.35 -2.69 -3.13
CA GLY A 40 4.26 -1.83 -3.88
C GLY A 40 3.84 -1.69 -5.35
N LYS A 41 3.45 -2.81 -6.00
CA LYS A 41 2.91 -2.77 -7.39
C LYS A 41 1.62 -1.98 -7.47
N GLU A 42 0.73 -2.18 -6.52
CA GLU A 42 -0.53 -1.46 -6.49
C GLU A 42 -0.30 0.03 -6.22
N PHE A 43 0.65 0.39 -5.35
CA PHE A 43 1.07 1.79 -5.16
C PHE A 43 1.52 2.42 -6.48
N VAL A 44 2.44 1.79 -7.21
CA VAL A 44 2.92 2.27 -8.52
C VAL A 44 1.76 2.43 -9.52
N LYS A 45 0.88 1.43 -9.64
CA LYS A 45 -0.28 1.51 -10.53
C LYS A 45 -1.25 2.62 -10.15
N VAL A 46 -1.47 2.84 -8.85
CA VAL A 46 -2.35 3.91 -8.37
C VAL A 46 -1.73 5.25 -8.70
N MET A 47 -0.46 5.47 -8.35
CA MET A 47 0.24 6.73 -8.61
C MET A 47 0.30 7.05 -10.10
N ASN A 48 0.60 6.08 -10.96
CA ASN A 48 0.65 6.26 -12.41
C ASN A 48 -0.73 6.46 -13.05
N SER A 49 -1.80 6.14 -12.34
CA SER A 49 -3.15 6.29 -12.90
C SER A 49 -3.59 7.74 -13.06
N HIS A 50 -3.03 8.67 -12.29
CA HIS A 50 -3.47 10.05 -12.19
C HIS A 50 -5.00 10.19 -12.11
N ASN A 51 -5.63 9.29 -11.37
CA ASN A 51 -7.08 9.18 -11.27
C ASN A 51 -7.54 9.31 -9.81
N LEU A 52 -8.26 10.40 -9.53
CA LEU A 52 -8.70 10.74 -8.18
C LEU A 52 -9.50 9.63 -7.51
N ASN A 53 -10.41 8.97 -8.26
CA ASN A 53 -11.22 7.87 -7.71
C ASN A 53 -10.37 6.64 -7.31
N ARG A 54 -9.26 6.39 -8.02
CA ARG A 54 -8.32 5.31 -7.66
C ARG A 54 -7.52 5.70 -6.43
N TYR A 55 -7.08 6.93 -6.34
CA TYR A 55 -6.37 7.47 -5.18
C TYR A 55 -7.24 7.39 -3.93
N ASP A 56 -8.48 7.89 -3.98
CA ASP A 56 -9.43 7.88 -2.86
C ASP A 56 -9.82 6.46 -2.38
N ARG A 57 -9.70 5.46 -3.26
CA ARG A 57 -9.90 4.05 -2.86
C ARG A 57 -8.67 3.43 -2.20
N TYR A 58 -7.50 3.92 -2.54
CA TYR A 58 -6.24 3.36 -2.08
C TYR A 58 -5.71 4.04 -0.82
N PHE A 59 -5.76 5.37 -0.78
CA PHE A 59 -5.34 6.18 0.36
C PHE A 59 -6.53 6.54 1.25
N LEU A 60 -6.29 6.57 2.56
CA LEU A 60 -7.21 7.19 3.50
C LEU A 60 -7.01 8.70 3.48
N PRO A 61 -8.02 9.51 3.83
CA PRO A 61 -7.85 10.97 3.93
C PRO A 61 -6.70 11.39 4.85
N ASP A 62 -6.46 10.60 5.91
CA ASP A 62 -5.39 10.81 6.88
C ASP A 62 -4.08 10.08 6.57
N THR A 63 -3.98 9.40 5.42
CA THR A 63 -2.69 8.82 4.97
C THR A 63 -1.63 9.92 4.92
N ILE A 64 -0.46 9.66 5.49
CA ILE A 64 0.63 10.61 5.57
C ILE A 64 1.66 10.34 4.48
N PHE A 65 2.00 11.35 3.71
CA PHE A 65 3.20 11.38 2.88
C PHE A 65 4.32 12.09 3.66
N ILE A 66 5.45 11.43 3.82
CA ILE A 66 6.68 12.04 4.36
C ILE A 66 7.64 12.22 3.20
N VAL A 67 7.91 13.46 2.86
CA VAL A 67 8.72 13.81 1.69
C VAL A 67 9.58 15.02 2.03
N ASN A 68 10.89 14.90 1.85
CA ASN A 68 11.85 15.96 2.19
C ASN A 68 11.66 16.50 3.63
N GLY A 69 11.41 15.60 4.59
CA GLY A 69 11.17 15.93 6.00
C GLY A 69 9.81 16.57 6.30
N LYS A 70 8.97 16.81 5.28
CA LYS A 70 7.63 17.35 5.48
C LYS A 70 6.61 16.22 5.63
N ARG A 71 5.70 16.36 6.58
CA ARG A 71 4.54 15.46 6.75
C ARG A 71 3.31 16.10 6.13
N ILE A 72 2.75 15.46 5.13
CA ILE A 72 1.66 15.99 4.31
C ILE A 72 0.52 14.98 4.34
N LYS A 73 -0.69 15.40 4.68
CA LYS A 73 -1.86 14.53 4.59
C LYS A 73 -2.29 14.36 3.15
N TYR A 74 -2.73 13.16 2.79
CA TYR A 74 -3.30 12.89 1.48
C TYR A 74 -4.46 13.85 1.17
N SER A 75 -5.35 14.12 2.13
CA SER A 75 -6.44 15.10 1.99
C SER A 75 -6.01 16.46 1.47
N ASP A 76 -4.80 16.90 1.81
CA ASP A 76 -4.30 18.24 1.50
C ASP A 76 -3.71 18.35 0.09
N VAL A 77 -3.25 17.22 -0.47
CA VAL A 77 -2.57 17.17 -1.78
C VAL A 77 -3.33 16.38 -2.84
N ARG A 78 -4.46 15.73 -2.48
CA ARG A 78 -5.14 14.75 -3.32
C ARG A 78 -5.49 15.23 -4.74
N GLU A 79 -5.95 16.45 -4.89
CA GLU A 79 -6.31 17.01 -6.21
C GLU A 79 -5.06 17.41 -6.98
N LYS A 80 -4.13 18.06 -6.31
CA LYS A 80 -2.88 18.53 -6.92
C LYS A 80 -1.96 17.41 -7.38
N ILE A 81 -1.82 16.33 -6.59
CA ILE A 81 -0.98 15.19 -6.95
C ILE A 81 -1.49 14.47 -8.21
N VAL A 82 -2.81 14.48 -8.44
CA VAL A 82 -3.41 13.91 -9.66
C VAL A 82 -3.06 14.73 -10.91
N GLU A 83 -2.93 16.04 -10.76
CA GLU A 83 -2.65 16.96 -11.86
C GLU A 83 -1.17 16.95 -12.29
N LYS A 84 -0.27 16.47 -11.41
CA LYS A 84 1.16 16.45 -11.68
C LYS A 84 1.51 15.41 -12.75
N LYS A 85 2.40 15.79 -13.66
CA LYS A 85 2.85 14.92 -14.75
C LYS A 85 4.09 14.14 -14.30
N PHE A 86 3.89 12.95 -13.79
CA PHE A 86 4.96 12.03 -13.43
C PHE A 86 4.53 10.57 -13.67
N ASN A 87 5.52 9.69 -13.77
CA ASN A 87 5.32 8.25 -13.79
C ASN A 87 6.38 7.58 -12.94
N ILE A 88 5.97 6.59 -12.16
CA ILE A 88 6.89 5.67 -11.48
C ILE A 88 7.12 4.51 -12.44
N LYS A 89 8.38 4.13 -12.68
CA LYS A 89 8.70 3.00 -13.55
C LYS A 89 8.11 1.71 -12.97
N GLU A 90 7.51 0.88 -13.83
CA GLU A 90 6.88 -0.38 -13.40
C GLU A 90 7.88 -1.41 -12.86
N ASP A 91 9.13 -1.33 -13.27
CA ASP A 91 10.25 -2.10 -12.75
C ASP A 91 10.77 -1.61 -11.41
N SER A 92 10.16 -0.53 -10.87
CA SER A 92 10.45 -0.05 -9.53
C SER A 92 10.23 -1.16 -8.54
N PHE A 93 11.30 -1.49 -7.84
CA PHE A 93 11.34 -2.61 -6.94
C PHE A 93 10.68 -2.32 -5.60
N TYR A 94 10.01 -3.31 -5.05
CA TYR A 94 9.46 -3.30 -3.71
C TYR A 94 9.58 -4.68 -3.11
N ALA A 95 10.02 -4.72 -1.88
CA ALA A 95 10.06 -5.92 -1.07
C ALA A 95 9.43 -5.60 0.30
N PRO A 96 8.72 -6.55 0.91
CA PRO A 96 8.36 -6.43 2.30
C PRO A 96 9.63 -6.30 3.12
N ALA A 97 9.82 -5.16 3.81
CA ALA A 97 11.02 -4.91 4.61
C ALA A 97 11.09 -5.84 5.84
N ASP A 98 9.92 -6.24 6.34
CA ASP A 98 9.78 -6.97 7.61
C ASP A 98 9.17 -8.35 7.49
N VAL A 99 9.10 -8.91 6.28
CA VAL A 99 8.51 -10.23 6.06
C VAL A 99 9.54 -11.12 5.38
N PRO A 100 10.47 -11.71 6.15
CA PRO A 100 11.30 -12.80 5.66
C PRO A 100 10.41 -13.92 5.13
N PHE A 101 10.86 -14.66 4.14
CA PHE A 101 10.12 -15.79 3.55
C PHE A 101 9.76 -16.89 4.56
N ASP A 102 10.42 -16.90 5.70
CA ASP A 102 10.38 -17.86 6.81
C ASP A 102 9.55 -17.38 8.01
N THR A 103 8.91 -16.21 7.92
CA THR A 103 8.04 -15.74 9.01
C THR A 103 6.86 -16.70 9.19
N GLU A 104 6.71 -17.24 10.37
CA GLU A 104 5.62 -18.15 10.68
C GLU A 104 4.26 -17.52 10.41
N TYR A 105 3.34 -18.27 9.85
CA TYR A 105 1.98 -17.85 9.49
C TYR A 105 1.26 -17.13 10.65
N VAL A 106 1.57 -17.52 11.88
CA VAL A 106 0.98 -16.95 13.11
C VAL A 106 1.32 -15.48 13.30
N ASP A 107 2.49 -15.02 12.84
CA ASP A 107 2.92 -13.63 13.01
C ASP A 107 2.10 -12.66 12.16
N TYR A 108 1.61 -13.10 11.00
CA TYR A 108 0.73 -12.28 10.18
C TYR A 108 -0.60 -11.96 10.85
N PHE A 109 -1.10 -12.83 11.73
CA PHE A 109 -2.32 -12.57 12.47
C PHE A 109 -2.14 -11.54 13.59
N LYS A 110 -0.96 -11.54 14.20
CA LYS A 110 -0.67 -10.67 15.35
C LYS A 110 -0.18 -9.30 14.93
N LYS A 111 0.46 -9.21 13.75
CA LYS A 111 1.06 -7.97 13.27
C LYS A 111 -0.02 -6.99 12.82
N ALA A 112 -0.02 -5.80 13.43
CA ALA A 112 -0.96 -4.73 13.11
C ALA A 112 -0.48 -3.86 11.94
N GLU A 113 0.83 -3.89 11.65
CA GLU A 113 1.48 -3.01 10.69
C GLU A 113 2.54 -3.78 9.88
N PHE A 114 2.66 -3.43 8.60
CA PHE A 114 3.65 -4.01 7.68
C PHE A 114 4.37 -2.90 6.95
N GLN A 115 5.68 -3.04 6.79
CA GLN A 115 6.51 -2.12 6.03
C GLN A 115 6.94 -2.78 4.72
N VAL A 116 6.82 -2.02 3.63
CA VAL A 116 7.21 -2.45 2.28
C VAL A 116 8.19 -1.43 1.72
N GLY A 117 9.40 -1.87 1.42
CA GLY A 117 10.40 -1.05 0.78
C GLY A 117 9.94 -0.63 -0.63
N LEU A 118 10.17 0.62 -0.97
CA LEU A 118 10.01 1.17 -2.31
C LEU A 118 11.40 1.50 -2.84
N HIS A 119 11.69 1.06 -4.06
CA HIS A 119 12.93 1.38 -4.75
C HIS A 119 12.68 1.42 -6.24
N GLY A 120 13.19 2.42 -6.93
CA GLY A 120 13.02 2.55 -8.38
C GLY A 120 13.29 3.94 -8.92
N GLY A 121 12.54 4.35 -9.93
CA GLY A 121 12.68 5.64 -10.56
C GLY A 121 11.34 6.36 -10.72
N ILE A 122 11.36 7.67 -10.52
CA ILE A 122 10.28 8.58 -10.91
C ILE A 122 10.74 9.37 -12.12
N VAL A 123 9.93 9.36 -13.16
CA VAL A 123 10.10 10.24 -14.31
C VAL A 123 9.05 11.34 -14.22
N SER A 124 9.49 12.59 -14.16
CA SER A 124 8.61 13.74 -14.05
C SER A 124 8.91 14.79 -15.11
N LYS A 125 7.88 15.45 -15.60
CA LYS A 125 7.98 16.67 -16.38
C LYS A 125 7.98 17.85 -15.42
N TYR A 126 9.14 18.29 -15.05
CA TYR A 126 9.35 19.39 -14.14
C TYR A 126 10.16 20.50 -14.80
N GLY A 127 9.66 21.75 -14.77
CA GLY A 127 10.33 22.90 -15.37
C GLY A 127 10.38 22.86 -16.89
N GLU A 128 11.41 23.48 -17.47
CA GLU A 128 11.64 23.52 -18.92
C GLU A 128 12.22 22.20 -19.47
N ASN A 129 12.76 21.36 -18.60
CA ASN A 129 13.37 20.10 -18.99
C ASN A 129 12.31 19.02 -19.28
N ASN A 130 12.47 18.37 -20.43
CA ASN A 130 11.64 17.25 -20.81
C ASN A 130 12.13 15.97 -20.11
N ASN A 131 11.34 15.49 -19.16
CA ASN A 131 11.55 14.22 -18.44
C ASN A 131 12.83 14.17 -17.58
N ILE A 132 12.71 14.58 -16.35
CA ILE A 132 13.73 14.37 -15.32
C ILE A 132 13.45 13.05 -14.65
N GLU A 133 14.45 12.17 -14.60
CA GLU A 133 14.40 10.91 -13.87
C GLU A 133 15.18 11.04 -12.56
N VAL A 134 14.54 10.67 -11.46
CA VAL A 134 15.15 10.63 -10.14
C VAL A 134 14.88 9.29 -9.46
N SER A 135 15.77 8.88 -8.56
CA SER A 135 15.56 7.69 -7.74
C SER A 135 14.35 7.85 -6.82
N ILE A 136 13.63 6.78 -6.58
CA ILE A 136 12.66 6.68 -5.50
C ILE A 136 13.12 5.61 -4.53
N ASP A 137 13.33 6.02 -3.30
CA ASP A 137 13.65 5.14 -2.19
C ASP A 137 12.78 5.54 -1.01
N GLY A 138 12.20 4.54 -0.35
CA GLY A 138 11.30 4.83 0.75
C GLY A 138 10.62 3.60 1.31
N ILE A 139 9.60 3.85 2.11
CA ILE A 139 8.82 2.82 2.80
C ILE A 139 7.33 3.14 2.66
N LEU A 140 6.57 2.11 2.33
CA LEU A 140 5.11 2.09 2.38
C LEU A 140 4.70 1.38 3.66
N VAL A 141 3.96 2.06 4.53
CA VAL A 141 3.43 1.48 5.76
C VAL A 141 1.98 1.10 5.56
N LEU A 142 1.69 -0.19 5.72
CA LEU A 142 0.34 -0.75 5.69
C LEU A 142 -0.11 -1.06 7.11
N LYS A 143 -1.28 -0.56 7.50
CA LYS A 143 -1.88 -0.82 8.81
C LYS A 143 -3.18 -1.58 8.68
N ARG A 144 -3.44 -2.41 9.66
CA ARG A 144 -4.64 -3.23 9.71
C ARG A 144 -5.82 -2.46 10.30
N TYR A 145 -6.90 -2.44 9.54
CA TYR A 145 -8.20 -1.91 9.94
C TYR A 145 -9.24 -3.05 9.86
N GLY A 146 -9.46 -3.75 10.97
CA GLY A 146 -10.27 -4.96 10.98
C GLY A 146 -9.67 -6.07 10.12
N LEU A 147 -10.37 -6.45 9.05
CA LEU A 147 -9.93 -7.51 8.12
C LEU A 147 -9.17 -7.00 6.88
N VAL A 148 -8.96 -5.69 6.76
CA VAL A 148 -8.29 -5.11 5.59
C VAL A 148 -7.01 -4.37 5.97
N LEU A 149 -6.05 -4.35 5.05
CA LEU A 149 -4.88 -3.49 5.13
C LEU A 149 -5.14 -2.21 4.36
N ARG A 150 -4.69 -1.08 4.92
CA ARG A 150 -4.75 0.24 4.30
C ARG A 150 -3.38 0.90 4.38
N VAL A 151 -3.11 1.78 3.43
CA VAL A 151 -1.90 2.60 3.46
C VAL A 151 -2.07 3.67 4.53
N GLU A 152 -1.22 3.61 5.54
CA GLU A 152 -1.15 4.59 6.63
C GLU A 152 -0.15 5.70 6.31
N GLU A 153 1.01 5.29 5.76
CA GLU A 153 2.10 6.21 5.49
C GLU A 153 2.88 5.82 4.23
N VAL A 154 3.33 6.81 3.50
CA VAL A 154 4.29 6.72 2.41
C VAL A 154 5.47 7.61 2.76
N SER A 155 6.57 7.02 3.19
CA SER A 155 7.77 7.74 3.58
C SER A 155 8.82 7.60 2.50
N LEU A 156 9.19 8.70 1.85
CA LEU A 156 10.30 8.76 0.91
C LEU A 156 11.56 9.21 1.63
N ASN A 157 12.71 8.66 1.22
CA ASN A 157 13.98 9.05 1.81
C ASN A 157 14.22 10.55 1.64
N ASP A 158 14.69 11.17 2.70
CA ASP A 158 14.97 12.59 2.72
C ASP A 158 16.11 12.94 1.76
N VAL A 159 15.87 13.95 0.95
CA VAL A 159 16.87 14.55 0.08
C VAL A 159 17.28 15.89 0.71
N THR A 160 18.47 15.93 1.29
CA THR A 160 18.96 17.10 2.06
C THR A 160 19.38 18.27 1.15
N ASP A 161 19.89 17.95 -0.03
CA ASP A 161 20.29 18.97 -1.01
C ASP A 161 19.06 19.54 -1.74
N LYS A 162 18.60 20.69 -1.27
CA LYS A 162 17.48 21.45 -1.87
C LYS A 162 17.74 21.92 -3.31
N GLY A 163 18.98 21.96 -3.74
CA GLY A 163 19.38 22.29 -5.12
C GLY A 163 19.26 21.13 -6.07
N SER A 164 19.21 19.89 -5.56
CA SER A 164 19.17 18.69 -6.38
C SER A 164 17.86 18.55 -7.16
N GLU A 165 17.93 17.93 -8.34
CA GLU A 165 16.75 17.64 -9.14
C GLU A 165 15.78 16.71 -8.40
N GLN A 166 16.30 15.77 -7.61
CA GLN A 166 15.48 14.87 -6.80
C GLN A 166 14.63 15.63 -5.78
N TYR A 167 15.23 16.59 -5.06
CA TYR A 167 14.48 17.42 -4.11
C TYR A 167 13.37 18.21 -4.83
N LYS A 168 13.70 18.84 -5.95
CA LYS A 168 12.75 19.65 -6.72
C LYS A 168 11.60 18.81 -7.28
N VAL A 169 11.88 17.60 -7.80
CA VAL A 169 10.86 16.68 -8.31
C VAL A 169 9.93 16.22 -7.18
N TYR A 170 10.47 15.84 -6.04
CA TYR A 170 9.67 15.45 -4.88
C TYR A 170 8.80 16.61 -4.39
N ASP A 171 9.39 17.80 -4.25
CA ASP A 171 8.64 18.99 -3.81
C ASP A 171 7.55 19.34 -4.84
N TYR A 172 7.84 19.24 -6.14
CA TYR A 172 6.85 19.45 -7.21
C TYR A 172 5.67 18.48 -7.13
N ILE A 173 5.93 17.18 -6.96
CA ILE A 173 4.87 16.16 -6.94
C ILE A 173 4.00 16.28 -5.70
N PHE A 174 4.62 16.50 -4.53
CA PHE A 174 3.96 16.44 -3.23
C PHE A 174 3.76 17.81 -2.56
N SER A 175 4.03 18.92 -3.23
CA SER A 175 3.76 20.26 -2.67
C SER A 175 2.27 20.60 -2.72
N ASN A 176 1.84 21.37 -1.74
CA ASN A 176 0.51 21.99 -1.69
C ASN A 176 0.31 23.06 -2.77
#